data_b0c58a3b2d2ceea7657f1beb999a4271
#
_entry.id   b0c58a3b2d2ceea7657f1beb999a4271
#
_cell.length_a   1.000
_cell.length_b   1.000
_cell.length_c   1.000
_cell.angle_alpha   90.00
_cell.angle_beta   90.00
_cell.angle_gamma   90.00
#
_symmetry.space_group_name_H-M   'P 1'
#
loop_
_entity.id
_entity.type
_entity.pdbx_description
1 polymer ?
#
loop_
_entity_poly.entity_id
_entity_poly.type
_entity_poly.pdbx_seq_one_letter_code
_entity_poly.pdbx_strand_id
1 'polypeptide(L)'
;WAQELQKAFDGRYPGQVKVINSGQGSMWSTWGVENLDERVIAKNPDTVIIEFGINDAYLPYETSVGLARSNLEDMIDRILASNARCEIILMTMNPPVDIHLGRRPNIGAYYQMYRDVAKARKLLLVDHHPTWIKILESDKALFDRYVPDGIHPGPEGCAKVIAPAILEALGL
;
A
#
# COMPACT_ATOMS: atom_id res chain seq x y z
N TRP A 1 5.08 6.14 5.33
CA TRP A 1 5.99 5.87 4.21
C TRP A 1 6.06 7.03 3.20
N ALA A 2 4.96 7.72 2.91
CA ALA A 2 4.95 8.81 1.92
C ALA A 2 5.99 9.91 2.21
N GLN A 3 6.19 10.28 3.48
CA GLN A 3 7.21 11.26 3.87
C GLN A 3 8.64 10.76 3.60
N GLU A 4 8.91 9.48 3.87
CA GLU A 4 10.24 8.90 3.62
C GLU A 4 10.50 8.73 2.11
N LEU A 5 9.46 8.42 1.34
CA LEU A 5 9.52 8.39 -0.11
C LEU A 5 9.80 9.79 -0.68
N GLN A 6 9.14 10.85 -0.17
CA GLN A 6 9.43 12.23 -0.59
C GLN A 6 10.88 12.61 -0.31
N LYS A 7 11.40 12.29 0.90
CA LYS A 7 12.82 12.55 1.23
C LYS A 7 13.77 11.85 0.28
N ALA A 8 13.46 10.61 -0.10
CA ALA A 8 14.28 9.85 -1.05
C ALA A 8 14.27 10.49 -2.45
N PHE A 9 13.11 10.95 -2.92
CA PHE A 9 13.02 11.70 -4.16
C PHE A 9 13.74 13.05 -4.11
N ASP A 10 13.60 13.80 -3.03
CA ASP A 10 14.27 15.09 -2.86
C ASP A 10 15.79 14.97 -2.90
N GLY A 11 16.32 13.86 -2.36
CA GLY A 11 17.74 13.55 -2.41
C GLY A 11 18.26 13.20 -3.81
N ARG A 12 17.40 12.62 -4.66
CA ARG A 12 17.79 12.12 -6.00
C ARG A 12 17.36 13.04 -7.15
N TYR A 13 16.18 13.65 -6.99
CA TYR A 13 15.53 14.51 -7.99
C TYR A 13 14.96 15.78 -7.33
N PRO A 14 15.81 16.68 -6.83
CA PRO A 14 15.35 17.84 -6.06
C PRO A 14 14.28 18.67 -6.79
N GLY A 15 13.12 18.82 -6.16
CA GLY A 15 12.02 19.63 -6.67
C GLY A 15 11.28 19.09 -7.91
N GLN A 16 11.64 17.89 -8.40
CA GLN A 16 11.02 17.31 -9.60
C GLN A 16 9.86 16.38 -9.31
N VAL A 17 9.82 15.78 -8.11
CA VAL A 17 8.78 14.83 -7.71
C VAL A 17 8.06 15.34 -6.47
N LYS A 18 6.73 15.29 -6.51
CA LYS A 18 5.88 15.64 -5.37
C LYS A 18 5.08 14.41 -4.94
N VAL A 19 5.34 13.91 -3.75
CA VAL A 19 4.56 12.82 -3.14
C VAL A 19 3.39 13.42 -2.35
N ILE A 20 2.17 13.04 -2.71
CA ILE A 20 0.95 13.48 -2.03
C ILE A 20 0.38 12.29 -1.24
N ASN A 21 0.28 12.42 0.07
CA ASN A 21 -0.44 11.45 0.88
C ASN A 21 -1.94 11.74 0.83
N SER A 22 -2.66 10.98 0.01
CA SER A 22 -4.12 11.07 -0.12
C SER A 22 -4.88 10.12 0.81
N GLY A 23 -4.15 9.23 1.52
CA GLY A 23 -4.73 8.29 2.47
C GLY A 23 -5.24 8.95 3.75
N GLN A 24 -6.07 8.22 4.46
CA GLN A 24 -6.59 8.57 5.76
C GLN A 24 -6.39 7.38 6.71
N GLY A 25 -5.91 7.64 7.92
CA GLY A 25 -5.71 6.58 8.92
C GLY A 25 -6.99 5.82 9.21
N SER A 26 -6.87 4.52 9.40
CA SER A 26 -7.98 3.61 9.70
C SER A 26 -9.07 3.48 8.63
N MET A 27 -8.82 3.90 7.39
CA MET A 27 -9.80 3.76 6.30
C MET A 27 -9.51 2.52 5.46
N TRP A 28 -10.56 1.98 4.82
CA TRP A 28 -10.53 0.78 3.99
C TRP A 28 -10.98 1.10 2.55
N SER A 29 -10.98 0.11 1.68
CA SER A 29 -11.17 0.34 0.24
C SER A 29 -12.52 0.98 -0.15
N THR A 30 -13.60 0.72 0.60
CA THR A 30 -14.90 1.38 0.36
C THR A 30 -14.77 2.91 0.52
N TRP A 31 -14.14 3.35 1.62
CA TRP A 31 -13.83 4.76 1.79
C TRP A 31 -12.92 5.29 0.67
N GLY A 32 -11.96 4.47 0.20
CA GLY A 32 -11.10 4.80 -0.93
C GLY A 32 -11.89 5.13 -2.19
N VAL A 33 -12.87 4.27 -2.54
CA VAL A 33 -13.79 4.49 -3.68
C VAL A 33 -14.61 5.77 -3.52
N GLU A 34 -15.20 5.99 -2.34
CA GLU A 34 -16.05 7.14 -2.05
C GLU A 34 -15.31 8.48 -2.16
N ASN A 35 -14.01 8.49 -1.85
CA ASN A 35 -13.19 9.70 -1.78
C ASN A 35 -12.18 9.83 -2.94
N LEU A 36 -12.23 8.92 -3.92
CA LEU A 36 -11.23 8.83 -5.00
C LEU A 36 -11.15 10.11 -5.81
N ASP A 37 -12.29 10.67 -6.20
CA ASP A 37 -12.33 11.83 -7.09
C ASP A 37 -11.69 13.06 -6.44
N GLU A 38 -12.07 13.38 -5.23
CA GLU A 38 -11.55 14.55 -4.51
C GLU A 38 -10.08 14.37 -4.11
N ARG A 39 -9.74 13.19 -3.57
CA ARG A 39 -8.43 12.97 -2.95
C ARG A 39 -7.34 12.54 -3.90
N VAL A 40 -7.71 11.94 -5.03
CA VAL A 40 -6.75 11.38 -5.99
C VAL A 40 -6.94 12.03 -7.37
N ILE A 41 -8.08 11.82 -8.03
CA ILE A 41 -8.29 12.23 -9.42
C ILE A 41 -8.15 13.74 -9.59
N ALA A 42 -8.72 14.54 -8.69
CA ALA A 42 -8.60 16.00 -8.72
C ALA A 42 -7.17 16.53 -8.57
N LYS A 43 -6.20 15.68 -8.17
CA LYS A 43 -4.78 16.04 -8.10
C LYS A 43 -4.03 15.79 -9.40
N ASN A 44 -4.69 15.15 -10.37
CA ASN A 44 -4.11 14.77 -11.67
C ASN A 44 -2.74 14.10 -11.55
N PRO A 45 -2.65 12.97 -10.83
CA PRO A 45 -1.37 12.31 -10.56
C PRO A 45 -0.80 11.63 -11.82
N ASP A 46 0.53 11.60 -11.93
CA ASP A 46 1.23 10.79 -12.93
C ASP A 46 1.35 9.32 -12.46
N THR A 47 1.40 9.09 -11.15
CA THR A 47 1.50 7.76 -10.54
C THR A 47 0.63 7.69 -9.29
N VAL A 48 -0.09 6.59 -9.12
CA VAL A 48 -0.90 6.31 -7.91
C VAL A 48 -0.48 4.99 -7.29
N ILE A 49 -0.17 5.01 -5.99
CA ILE A 49 0.09 3.79 -5.20
C ILE A 49 -1.15 3.49 -4.37
N ILE A 50 -1.69 2.26 -4.50
CA ILE A 50 -2.91 1.82 -3.80
C ILE A 50 -2.57 0.73 -2.79
N GLU A 51 -2.94 0.96 -1.52
CA GLU A 51 -2.83 0.01 -0.42
C GLU A 51 -4.00 0.18 0.56
N PHE A 52 -4.88 -0.80 0.65
CA PHE A 52 -5.97 -0.90 1.63
C PHE A 52 -6.05 -2.29 2.27
N GLY A 53 -5.28 -3.27 1.78
CA GLY A 53 -5.43 -4.68 2.12
C GLY A 53 -5.38 -4.97 3.61
N ILE A 54 -4.53 -4.26 4.36
CA ILE A 54 -4.42 -4.46 5.80
C ILE A 54 -5.67 -4.00 6.57
N ASN A 55 -6.35 -2.96 6.08
CA ASN A 55 -7.58 -2.46 6.68
C ASN A 55 -8.82 -3.20 6.15
N ASP A 56 -8.85 -3.58 4.87
CA ASP A 56 -9.91 -4.43 4.33
C ASP A 56 -10.02 -5.77 5.08
N ALA A 57 -8.89 -6.32 5.52
CA ALA A 57 -8.84 -7.55 6.30
C ALA A 57 -9.31 -7.39 7.76
N TYR A 58 -9.55 -6.16 8.24
CA TYR A 58 -9.98 -5.91 9.61
C TYR A 58 -11.43 -6.32 9.80
N LEU A 59 -11.67 -7.38 10.59
CA LEU A 59 -12.98 -8.00 10.76
C LEU A 59 -14.15 -7.01 10.98
N PRO A 60 -14.01 -5.96 11.83
CA PRO A 60 -15.11 -5.01 12.05
C PRO A 60 -15.54 -4.20 10.82
N TYR A 61 -14.75 -4.14 9.76
CA TYR A 61 -15.15 -3.45 8.52
C TYR A 61 -15.98 -4.33 7.58
N GLU A 62 -16.09 -5.63 7.90
CA GLU A 62 -16.92 -6.59 7.17
C GLU A 62 -16.69 -6.57 5.63
N THR A 63 -15.51 -6.14 5.23
CA THR A 63 -15.12 -6.07 3.80
C THR A 63 -14.68 -7.45 3.35
N SER A 64 -15.50 -8.14 2.56
CA SER A 64 -15.08 -9.42 1.97
C SER A 64 -13.94 -9.23 0.96
N VAL A 65 -13.15 -10.28 0.71
CA VAL A 65 -12.10 -10.26 -0.34
C VAL A 65 -12.68 -9.89 -1.71
N GLY A 66 -13.93 -10.35 -2.00
CA GLY A 66 -14.63 -10.01 -3.24
C GLY A 66 -14.99 -8.53 -3.33
N LEU A 67 -15.48 -7.94 -2.23
CA LEU A 67 -15.76 -6.50 -2.17
C LEU A 67 -14.48 -5.67 -2.28
N ALA A 68 -13.42 -6.05 -1.53
CA ALA A 68 -12.12 -5.39 -1.61
C ALA A 68 -11.56 -5.40 -3.04
N ARG A 69 -11.73 -6.53 -3.75
CA ARG A 69 -11.35 -6.66 -5.16
C ARG A 69 -12.16 -5.72 -6.05
N SER A 70 -13.48 -5.71 -5.91
CA SER A 70 -14.35 -4.82 -6.72
C SER A 70 -14.00 -3.34 -6.48
N ASN A 71 -13.75 -2.95 -5.23
CA ASN A 71 -13.35 -1.59 -4.89
C ASN A 71 -11.98 -1.23 -5.50
N LEU A 72 -11.03 -2.16 -5.45
CA LEU A 72 -9.71 -1.96 -6.04
C LEU A 72 -9.80 -1.79 -7.57
N GLU A 73 -10.56 -2.66 -8.24
CA GLU A 73 -10.76 -2.60 -9.69
C GLU A 73 -11.51 -1.33 -10.11
N ASP A 74 -12.54 -0.88 -9.36
CA ASP A 74 -13.24 0.39 -9.59
C ASP A 74 -12.29 1.60 -9.48
N MET A 75 -11.46 1.65 -8.43
CA MET A 75 -10.47 2.73 -8.28
C MET A 75 -9.49 2.75 -9.48
N ILE A 76 -8.98 1.58 -9.89
CA ILE A 76 -8.08 1.46 -11.05
C ILE A 76 -8.75 2.00 -12.30
N ASP A 77 -9.98 1.55 -12.58
CA ASP A 77 -10.70 1.92 -13.80
C ASP A 77 -11.00 3.43 -13.84
N ARG A 78 -11.42 4.03 -12.75
CA ARG A 78 -11.70 5.47 -12.66
C ARG A 78 -10.43 6.31 -12.79
N ILE A 79 -9.30 5.91 -12.19
CA ILE A 79 -8.02 6.59 -12.35
C ILE A 79 -7.61 6.57 -13.82
N LEU A 80 -7.64 5.40 -14.48
CA LEU A 80 -7.24 5.26 -15.88
C LEU A 80 -8.22 5.97 -16.83
N ALA A 81 -9.52 6.02 -16.51
CA ALA A 81 -10.49 6.81 -17.25
C ALA A 81 -10.21 8.32 -17.19
N SER A 82 -9.72 8.80 -16.05
CA SER A 82 -9.36 10.22 -15.87
C SER A 82 -8.02 10.58 -16.52
N ASN A 83 -7.04 9.69 -16.44
CA ASN A 83 -5.72 9.83 -17.03
C ASN A 83 -5.18 8.46 -17.48
N ALA A 84 -5.35 8.14 -18.77
CA ALA A 84 -4.91 6.87 -19.34
C ALA A 84 -3.38 6.64 -19.29
N ARG A 85 -2.59 7.67 -18.97
CA ARG A 85 -1.14 7.59 -18.81
C ARG A 85 -0.70 7.48 -17.36
N CYS A 86 -1.66 7.51 -16.40
CA CYS A 86 -1.33 7.35 -14.99
C CYS A 86 -0.78 5.95 -14.73
N GLU A 87 0.38 5.86 -14.13
CA GLU A 87 0.93 4.59 -13.67
C GLU A 87 0.27 4.19 -12.35
N ILE A 88 -0.21 2.96 -12.27
CA ILE A 88 -0.80 2.42 -11.04
C ILE A 88 0.11 1.36 -10.47
N ILE A 89 0.45 1.53 -9.20
CA ILE A 89 1.25 0.61 -8.42
C ILE A 89 0.37 0.03 -7.31
N LEU A 90 0.22 -1.28 -7.28
CA LEU A 90 -0.40 -1.96 -6.15
C LEU A 90 0.65 -2.31 -5.11
N MET A 91 0.29 -2.25 -3.83
CA MET A 91 1.25 -2.49 -2.76
C MET A 91 0.66 -3.41 -1.69
N THR A 92 1.40 -4.45 -1.28
CA THR A 92 1.12 -5.18 -0.05
C THR A 92 1.96 -4.62 1.09
N MET A 93 1.63 -4.96 2.34
CA MET A 93 2.32 -4.44 3.52
C MET A 93 2.86 -5.55 4.42
N ASN A 94 3.33 -5.18 5.61
CA ASN A 94 3.77 -6.13 6.63
C ASN A 94 2.62 -7.04 7.11
N PRO A 95 2.93 -8.23 7.66
CA PRO A 95 1.95 -9.00 8.41
C PRO A 95 1.57 -8.24 9.69
N PRO A 96 0.29 -8.24 10.07
CA PRO A 96 -0.08 -7.89 11.44
C PRO A 96 0.41 -8.96 12.39
N VAL A 97 0.80 -8.60 13.61
CA VAL A 97 1.19 -9.55 14.65
C VAL A 97 0.34 -9.41 15.90
N ASP A 98 0.43 -10.36 16.81
CA ASP A 98 -0.23 -10.39 18.13
C ASP A 98 -1.75 -10.15 18.00
N ILE A 99 -2.30 -9.20 18.75
CA ILE A 99 -3.73 -8.88 18.73
C ILE A 99 -4.22 -8.44 17.34
N HIS A 100 -3.35 -7.84 16.54
CA HIS A 100 -3.71 -7.38 15.20
C HIS A 100 -3.91 -8.52 14.22
N LEU A 101 -3.15 -9.62 14.38
CA LEU A 101 -3.35 -10.85 13.60
C LEU A 101 -4.71 -11.48 13.91
N GLY A 102 -5.07 -11.58 15.19
CA GLY A 102 -6.39 -12.10 15.59
C GLY A 102 -7.58 -11.30 15.01
N ARG A 103 -7.38 -10.02 14.75
CA ARG A 103 -8.36 -9.14 14.10
C ARG A 103 -8.33 -9.16 12.57
N ARG A 104 -7.33 -9.81 11.96
CA ARG A 104 -7.10 -9.92 10.50
C ARG A 104 -6.67 -11.34 10.10
N PRO A 105 -7.41 -12.39 10.52
CA PRO A 105 -6.97 -13.77 10.35
C PRO A 105 -6.78 -14.18 8.89
N ASN A 106 -7.44 -13.50 7.97
CA ASN A 106 -7.42 -13.80 6.53
C ASN A 106 -6.56 -12.82 5.72
N ILE A 107 -5.63 -12.07 6.35
CA ILE A 107 -4.82 -11.05 5.64
C ILE A 107 -4.13 -11.59 4.38
N GLY A 108 -3.68 -12.85 4.41
CA GLY A 108 -3.05 -13.49 3.27
C GLY A 108 -3.93 -13.54 2.01
N ALA A 109 -5.26 -13.69 2.17
CA ALA A 109 -6.19 -13.71 1.04
C ALA A 109 -6.32 -12.32 0.39
N TYR A 110 -6.27 -11.23 1.17
CA TYR A 110 -6.28 -9.87 0.64
C TYR A 110 -4.98 -9.55 -0.10
N TYR A 111 -3.83 -9.91 0.44
CA TYR A 111 -2.56 -9.74 -0.27
C TYR A 111 -2.46 -10.61 -1.52
N GLN A 112 -3.02 -11.82 -1.50
CA GLN A 112 -3.09 -12.64 -2.71
C GLN A 112 -4.00 -11.99 -3.77
N MET A 113 -5.11 -11.40 -3.36
CA MET A 113 -6.01 -10.65 -4.26
C MET A 113 -5.27 -9.47 -4.94
N TYR A 114 -4.43 -8.72 -4.21
CA TYR A 114 -3.59 -7.66 -4.79
C TYR A 114 -2.63 -8.21 -5.87
N ARG A 115 -1.97 -9.37 -5.59
CA ARG A 115 -1.10 -10.05 -6.57
C ARG A 115 -1.86 -10.46 -7.82
N ASP A 116 -3.05 -11.04 -7.64
CA ASP A 116 -3.88 -11.51 -8.73
C ASP A 116 -4.39 -10.36 -9.61
N VAL A 117 -4.82 -9.25 -9.01
CA VAL A 117 -5.23 -8.04 -9.74
C VAL A 117 -4.06 -7.43 -10.48
N ALA A 118 -2.90 -7.25 -9.83
CA ALA A 118 -1.70 -6.72 -10.46
C ALA A 118 -1.33 -7.55 -11.70
N LYS A 119 -1.31 -8.87 -11.56
CA LYS A 119 -1.01 -9.80 -12.67
C LYS A 119 -2.04 -9.69 -13.80
N ALA A 120 -3.34 -9.72 -13.47
CA ALA A 120 -4.43 -9.70 -14.46
C ALA A 120 -4.46 -8.37 -15.23
N ARG A 121 -4.22 -7.26 -14.55
CA ARG A 121 -4.25 -5.91 -15.10
C ARG A 121 -2.88 -5.45 -15.65
N LYS A 122 -1.83 -6.26 -15.52
CA LYS A 122 -0.44 -5.95 -15.89
C LYS A 122 0.07 -4.66 -15.23
N LEU A 123 -0.27 -4.48 -13.95
CA LEU A 123 0.16 -3.35 -13.14
C LEU A 123 1.42 -3.70 -12.37
N LEU A 124 2.17 -2.68 -11.99
CA LEU A 124 3.30 -2.83 -11.09
C LEU A 124 2.81 -3.24 -9.70
N LEU A 125 3.52 -4.17 -9.07
CA LEU A 125 3.26 -4.62 -7.71
C LEU A 125 4.52 -4.44 -6.87
N VAL A 126 4.41 -3.70 -5.78
CA VAL A 126 5.41 -3.69 -4.71
C VAL A 126 4.94 -4.66 -3.63
N ASP A 127 5.41 -5.91 -3.71
CA ASP A 127 5.03 -6.96 -2.77
C ASP A 127 5.95 -6.95 -1.55
N HIS A 128 5.63 -6.10 -0.58
CA HIS A 128 6.42 -6.00 0.66
C HIS A 128 6.26 -7.21 1.58
N HIS A 129 5.12 -7.91 1.51
CA HIS A 129 4.78 -8.94 2.48
C HIS A 129 5.86 -10.03 2.66
N PRO A 130 6.45 -10.61 1.59
CA PRO A 130 7.52 -11.61 1.74
C PRO A 130 8.76 -11.09 2.46
N THR A 131 9.16 -9.84 2.18
CA THR A 131 10.30 -9.20 2.85
C THR A 131 10.04 -9.02 4.34
N TRP A 132 8.85 -8.56 4.70
CA TRP A 132 8.46 -8.41 6.11
C TRP A 132 8.36 -9.74 6.86
N ILE A 133 7.83 -10.80 6.22
CA ILE A 133 7.83 -12.16 6.79
C ILE A 133 9.25 -12.62 7.07
N LYS A 134 10.17 -12.44 6.10
CA LYS A 134 11.57 -12.80 6.29
C LYS A 134 12.21 -12.06 7.48
N ILE A 135 11.94 -10.76 7.64
CA ILE A 135 12.44 -9.99 8.79
C ILE A 135 11.85 -10.54 10.09
N LEU A 136 10.54 -10.76 10.14
CA LEU A 136 9.85 -11.29 11.33
C LEU A 136 10.39 -12.66 11.77
N GLU A 137 10.64 -13.55 10.81
CA GLU A 137 11.12 -14.91 11.08
C GLU A 137 12.62 -14.96 11.44
N SER A 138 13.44 -14.09 10.84
CA SER A 138 14.89 -14.11 11.06
C SER A 138 15.33 -13.23 12.23
N ASP A 139 14.65 -12.12 12.51
CA ASP A 139 14.98 -11.16 13.55
C ASP A 139 13.72 -10.43 14.05
N LYS A 140 13.03 -11.06 14.99
CA LYS A 140 11.82 -10.46 15.58
C LYS A 140 12.10 -9.12 16.25
N ALA A 141 13.27 -8.93 16.86
CA ALA A 141 13.60 -7.67 17.52
C ALA A 141 13.74 -6.53 16.49
N LEU A 142 14.28 -6.83 15.32
CA LEU A 142 14.32 -5.89 14.19
C LEU A 142 12.92 -5.59 13.67
N PHE A 143 12.08 -6.61 13.53
CA PHE A 143 10.68 -6.43 13.13
C PHE A 143 9.95 -5.51 14.12
N ASP A 144 10.05 -5.78 15.44
CA ASP A 144 9.39 -4.98 16.48
C ASP A 144 9.88 -3.52 16.48
N ARG A 145 11.17 -3.30 16.17
CA ARG A 145 11.72 -1.95 16.01
C ARG A 145 11.14 -1.23 14.78
N TYR A 146 10.94 -1.96 13.68
CA TYR A 146 10.40 -1.41 12.44
C TYR A 146 8.88 -1.26 12.46
N VAL A 147 8.17 -2.09 13.22
CA VAL A 147 6.70 -2.14 13.34
C VAL A 147 6.33 -2.13 14.84
N PRO A 148 6.55 -1.02 15.53
CA PRO A 148 6.58 -0.97 17.01
C PRO A 148 5.23 -1.26 17.69
N ASP A 149 4.13 -1.09 16.99
CA ASP A 149 2.79 -1.42 17.49
C ASP A 149 2.22 -2.74 16.92
N GLY A 150 3.04 -3.47 16.15
CA GLY A 150 2.66 -4.76 15.56
C GLY A 150 1.84 -4.66 14.27
N ILE A 151 1.60 -3.46 13.75
CA ILE A 151 0.80 -3.27 12.52
C ILE A 151 1.28 -2.08 11.65
N HIS A 152 1.73 -0.98 12.24
CA HIS A 152 2.14 0.21 11.49
C HIS A 152 3.67 0.31 11.42
N PRO A 153 4.28 0.25 10.23
CA PRO A 153 5.70 0.54 10.08
C PRO A 153 6.02 1.95 10.57
N GLY A 154 6.97 2.04 11.51
CA GLY A 154 7.51 3.30 11.99
C GLY A 154 8.41 3.97 10.94
N PRO A 155 8.93 5.18 11.24
CA PRO A 155 9.79 5.91 10.30
C PRO A 155 10.98 5.10 9.80
N GLU A 156 11.63 4.32 10.67
CA GLU A 156 12.77 3.48 10.29
C GLU A 156 12.37 2.35 9.34
N GLY A 157 11.26 1.65 9.62
CA GLY A 157 10.72 0.62 8.73
C GLY A 157 10.31 1.19 7.37
N CYS A 158 9.68 2.38 7.36
CA CYS A 158 9.35 3.08 6.13
C CYS A 158 10.61 3.45 5.32
N ALA A 159 11.66 3.95 5.97
CA ALA A 159 12.89 4.38 5.30
C ALA A 159 13.77 3.21 4.84
N LYS A 160 13.76 2.07 5.56
CA LYS A 160 14.66 0.94 5.29
C LYS A 160 14.04 -0.16 4.44
N VAL A 161 12.72 -0.28 4.44
CA VAL A 161 12.02 -1.37 3.73
C VAL A 161 11.07 -0.82 2.67
N ILE A 162 10.17 0.10 3.02
CA ILE A 162 9.09 0.49 2.11
C ILE A 162 9.60 1.41 1.00
N ALA A 163 10.21 2.54 1.34
CA ALA A 163 10.65 3.50 0.33
C ALA A 163 11.68 2.94 -0.65
N PRO A 164 12.72 2.16 -0.23
CA PRO A 164 13.65 1.55 -1.16
C PRO A 164 13.00 0.58 -2.15
N ALA A 165 12.05 -0.25 -1.70
CA ALA A 165 11.37 -1.19 -2.58
C ALA A 165 10.45 -0.49 -3.59
N ILE A 166 9.83 0.63 -3.22
CA ILE A 166 9.06 1.46 -4.17
C ILE A 166 10.00 2.05 -5.24
N LEU A 167 11.16 2.60 -4.82
CA LEU A 167 12.14 3.16 -5.75
C LEU A 167 12.69 2.09 -6.70
N GLU A 168 13.05 0.91 -6.18
CA GLU A 168 13.52 -0.21 -6.99
C GLU A 168 12.46 -0.63 -8.03
N ALA A 169 11.20 -0.72 -7.62
CA ALA A 169 10.09 -1.05 -8.53
C ALA A 169 9.90 0.00 -9.64
N LEU A 170 10.24 1.25 -9.37
CA LEU A 170 10.24 2.34 -10.35
C LEU A 170 11.53 2.39 -11.19
N GLY A 171 12.48 1.48 -10.97
CA GLY A 171 13.77 1.46 -11.68
C GLY A 171 14.73 2.57 -11.26
N LEU A 172 14.62 3.05 -10.01
CA LEU A 172 15.34 4.20 -9.48
C LEU A 172 16.35 3.82 -8.39
#